data_ca1ddb942c995028860fd30f4bec8f9c
#
_entry.id   ca1ddb942c995028860fd30f4bec8f9c
#
_cell.length_a   1.000
_cell.length_b   1.000
_cell.length_c   1.000
_cell.angle_alpha   90.00
_cell.angle_beta   90.00
_cell.angle_gamma   90.00
#
_symmetry.space_group_name_H-M   'P 1'
#
loop_
_entity.id
_entity.type
_entity.pdbx_description
1 polymer ?
#
loop_
_entity_poly.entity_id
_entity_poly.type
_entity_poly.pdbx_seq_one_letter_code
_entity_poly.pdbx_strand_id
1 'polypeptide(L)'
;MIGNKKSLVVVFGVMLTLGMLAAFIQRAYAPTLLATGRFHQVAHKGEGVAAIVQFRNGRRLLRLSDFRTADKPDLSVMLISAPDAFENQTILNSKVFVLGQLQNAIGDQEYELPADLDLAQYGAITIWNRKYAVNFTTAPLRPSGH
;
A
#
# COMPACT_ATOMS: atom_id res chain seq x y z
N MET A 1 -23.00 -31.79 -46.19
CA MET A 1 -22.68 -31.35 -44.83
C MET A 1 -21.73 -30.16 -44.88
N ILE A 2 -22.28 -28.97 -44.94
CA ILE A 2 -21.47 -27.75 -44.91
C ILE A 2 -21.51 -27.27 -43.46
N GLY A 3 -20.51 -27.69 -42.68
CA GLY A 3 -20.42 -27.32 -41.28
C GLY A 3 -20.17 -25.82 -41.12
N ASN A 4 -20.83 -25.25 -40.19
CA ASN A 4 -20.88 -23.87 -39.73
C ASN A 4 -19.52 -23.24 -39.35
N LYS A 5 -18.57 -23.16 -40.27
CA LYS A 5 -17.31 -22.43 -40.04
C LYS A 5 -17.53 -20.94 -39.76
N LYS A 6 -18.61 -20.37 -40.29
CA LYS A 6 -18.97 -18.95 -40.06
C LYS A 6 -19.47 -18.67 -38.64
N SER A 7 -20.17 -19.60 -38.02
CA SER A 7 -20.66 -19.45 -36.62
C SER A 7 -19.55 -19.49 -35.60
N LEU A 8 -18.49 -20.29 -35.84
CA LEU A 8 -17.36 -20.41 -34.92
C LEU A 8 -16.51 -19.13 -34.84
N VAL A 9 -16.32 -18.47 -36.01
CA VAL A 9 -15.55 -17.22 -36.10
C VAL A 9 -16.29 -16.07 -35.39
N VAL A 10 -17.60 -16.01 -35.48
CA VAL A 10 -18.41 -14.97 -34.79
C VAL A 10 -18.38 -15.16 -33.29
N VAL A 11 -18.46 -16.37 -32.76
CA VAL A 11 -18.38 -16.66 -31.33
C VAL A 11 -17.00 -16.31 -30.77
N PHE A 12 -15.92 -16.59 -31.51
CA PHE A 12 -14.56 -16.21 -31.09
C PHE A 12 -14.35 -14.69 -31.06
N GLY A 13 -14.89 -13.96 -32.04
CA GLY A 13 -14.82 -12.50 -32.10
C GLY A 13 -15.57 -11.82 -30.93
N VAL A 14 -16.75 -12.34 -30.56
CA VAL A 14 -17.56 -11.83 -29.44
C VAL A 14 -16.88 -12.09 -28.08
N MET A 15 -16.24 -13.25 -27.88
CA MET A 15 -15.48 -13.53 -26.66
C MET A 15 -14.24 -12.65 -26.50
N LEU A 16 -13.51 -12.36 -27.57
CA LEU A 16 -12.36 -11.44 -27.54
C LEU A 16 -12.76 -10.00 -27.21
N THR A 17 -13.87 -9.50 -27.75
CA THR A 17 -14.36 -8.15 -27.48
C THR A 17 -14.89 -8.01 -26.05
N LEU A 18 -15.56 -9.01 -25.50
CA LEU A 18 -16.00 -9.05 -24.09
C LEU A 18 -14.81 -9.10 -23.13
N GLY A 19 -13.75 -9.87 -23.42
CA GLY A 19 -12.54 -9.90 -22.63
C GLY A 19 -11.79 -8.56 -22.61
N MET A 20 -11.68 -7.89 -23.74
CA MET A 20 -11.09 -6.55 -23.85
C MET A 20 -11.91 -5.50 -23.11
N LEU A 21 -13.23 -5.54 -23.17
CA LEU A 21 -14.12 -4.62 -22.45
C LEU A 21 -14.01 -4.82 -20.94
N ALA A 22 -13.97 -6.05 -20.44
CA ALA A 22 -13.79 -6.35 -19.03
C ALA A 22 -12.44 -5.85 -18.51
N ALA A 23 -11.34 -6.03 -19.25
CA ALA A 23 -10.01 -5.51 -18.91
C ALA A 23 -9.99 -3.98 -18.88
N PHE A 24 -10.70 -3.32 -19.80
CA PHE A 24 -10.82 -1.86 -19.83
C PHE A 24 -11.62 -1.31 -18.63
N ILE A 25 -12.72 -1.97 -18.26
CA ILE A 25 -13.53 -1.62 -17.10
C ILE A 25 -12.73 -1.78 -15.80
N GLN A 26 -11.99 -2.88 -15.63
CA GLN A 26 -11.12 -3.10 -14.47
C GLN A 26 -10.05 -1.99 -14.33
N ARG A 27 -9.46 -1.55 -15.43
CA ARG A 27 -8.47 -0.47 -15.45
C ARG A 27 -9.09 0.88 -15.09
N ALA A 28 -10.34 1.14 -15.49
CA ALA A 28 -11.07 2.37 -15.16
C ALA A 28 -11.46 2.47 -13.68
N TYR A 29 -11.59 1.34 -12.98
CA TYR A 29 -11.92 1.25 -11.55
C TYR A 29 -10.71 1.01 -10.64
N ALA A 30 -9.51 0.83 -11.19
CA ALA A 30 -8.30 0.64 -10.41
C ALA A 30 -8.01 1.90 -9.55
N PRO A 31 -7.58 1.73 -8.29
CA PRO A 31 -7.18 2.86 -7.48
C PRO A 31 -5.91 3.50 -8.03
N THR A 32 -5.78 4.82 -7.82
CA THR A 32 -4.59 5.57 -8.18
C THR A 32 -3.52 5.38 -7.11
N LEU A 33 -2.30 5.04 -7.52
CA LEU A 33 -1.15 5.01 -6.63
C LEU A 33 -0.71 6.44 -6.34
N LEU A 34 -0.67 6.84 -5.07
CA LEU A 34 -0.24 8.17 -4.63
C LEU A 34 1.23 8.18 -4.19
N ALA A 35 1.67 7.17 -3.47
CA ALA A 35 3.04 7.04 -2.98
C ALA A 35 3.37 5.57 -2.73
N THR A 36 4.67 5.23 -2.78
CA THR A 36 5.14 3.89 -2.51
C THR A 36 6.53 3.91 -1.89
N GLY A 37 6.87 2.89 -1.11
CA GLY A 37 8.19 2.71 -0.53
C GLY A 37 8.45 1.28 -0.07
N ARG A 38 9.73 0.92 0.08
CA ARG A 38 10.13 -0.38 0.60
C ARG A 38 10.57 -0.25 2.04
N PHE A 39 10.15 -1.24 2.85
CA PHE A 39 10.65 -1.34 4.22
C PHE A 39 12.14 -1.70 4.24
N HIS A 40 12.88 -1.04 5.10
CA HIS A 40 14.25 -1.38 5.46
C HIS A 40 14.38 -1.67 6.95
N GLN A 41 15.43 -2.37 7.32
CA GLN A 41 15.74 -2.70 8.70
C GLN A 41 16.05 -1.43 9.51
N VAL A 42 15.54 -1.37 10.74
CA VAL A 42 16.02 -0.45 11.79
C VAL A 42 16.41 -1.28 13.01
N ALA A 43 15.58 -1.42 14.04
CA ALA A 43 15.87 -2.33 15.16
C ALA A 43 15.61 -3.81 14.79
N HIS A 44 14.66 -4.05 13.89
CA HIS A 44 14.30 -5.39 13.39
C HIS A 44 14.28 -5.40 11.86
N LYS A 45 14.43 -6.60 11.30
CA LYS A 45 14.26 -6.79 9.86
C LYS A 45 12.85 -6.42 9.45
N GLY A 46 12.74 -5.64 8.38
CA GLY A 46 11.48 -5.32 7.74
C GLY A 46 11.57 -5.58 6.24
N GLU A 47 10.54 -6.20 5.69
CA GLU A 47 10.43 -6.52 4.27
C GLU A 47 9.06 -6.09 3.76
N GLY A 48 8.95 -5.96 2.44
CA GLY A 48 7.72 -5.63 1.76
C GLY A 48 7.63 -4.19 1.28
N VAL A 49 6.48 -3.87 0.75
CA VAL A 49 6.19 -2.57 0.13
C VAL A 49 5.00 -1.92 0.83
N ALA A 50 5.16 -0.63 1.14
CA ALA A 50 4.07 0.24 1.54
C ALA A 50 3.59 1.03 0.32
N ALA A 51 2.27 1.06 0.07
CA ALA A 51 1.68 1.82 -1.01
C ALA A 51 0.44 2.56 -0.53
N ILE A 52 0.36 3.85 -0.79
CA ILE A 52 -0.84 4.65 -0.54
C ILE A 52 -1.61 4.76 -1.85
N VAL A 53 -2.85 4.29 -1.82
CA VAL A 53 -3.76 4.31 -2.98
C VAL A 53 -5.01 5.11 -2.70
N GLN A 54 -5.58 5.71 -3.74
CA GLN A 54 -6.82 6.46 -3.67
C GLN A 54 -7.82 5.93 -4.67
N PHE A 55 -9.02 5.64 -4.20
CA PHE A 55 -10.16 5.23 -5.02
C PHE A 55 -10.88 6.45 -5.62
N ARG A 56 -11.70 6.24 -6.63
CA ARG A 56 -12.44 7.31 -7.32
C ARG A 56 -13.40 8.08 -6.41
N ASN A 57 -13.90 7.44 -5.35
CA ASN A 57 -14.74 8.07 -4.33
C ASN A 57 -13.97 8.90 -3.29
N GLY A 58 -12.64 9.04 -3.45
CA GLY A 58 -11.76 9.77 -2.53
C GLY A 58 -11.24 8.96 -1.35
N ARG A 59 -11.74 7.75 -1.14
CA ARG A 59 -11.26 6.84 -0.10
C ARG A 59 -9.79 6.52 -0.32
N ARG A 60 -8.99 6.51 0.75
CA ARG A 60 -7.56 6.21 0.72
C ARG A 60 -7.21 5.03 1.61
N LEU A 61 -6.30 4.19 1.15
CA LEU A 61 -5.75 3.07 1.91
C LEU A 61 -4.22 3.09 1.87
N LEU A 62 -3.62 2.74 2.99
CA LEU A 62 -2.26 2.20 3.02
C LEU A 62 -2.35 0.70 2.84
N ARG A 63 -1.65 0.15 1.84
CA ARG A 63 -1.47 -1.28 1.61
C ARG A 63 -0.05 -1.67 1.95
N LEU A 64 0.10 -2.70 2.77
CA LEU A 64 1.37 -3.38 2.97
C LEU A 64 1.32 -4.70 2.21
N SER A 65 2.24 -4.89 1.28
CA SER A 65 2.33 -6.09 0.43
C SER A 65 3.63 -6.83 0.70
N ASP A 66 3.56 -8.16 0.76
CA ASP A 66 4.70 -9.03 1.10
C ASP A 66 5.40 -8.60 2.41
N PHE A 67 4.60 -8.07 3.33
CA PHE A 67 5.12 -7.48 4.56
C PHE A 67 5.61 -8.56 5.53
N ARG A 68 6.74 -8.25 6.18
CA ARG A 68 7.30 -9.08 7.25
C ARG A 68 8.10 -8.23 8.23
N THR A 69 7.88 -8.45 9.51
CA THR A 69 8.71 -7.93 10.61
C THR A 69 8.71 -8.90 11.80
N ALA A 70 9.40 -8.56 12.88
CA ALA A 70 9.35 -9.35 14.11
C ALA A 70 7.96 -9.33 14.74
N ASP A 71 7.48 -10.50 15.16
CA ASP A 71 6.20 -10.63 15.87
C ASP A 71 6.39 -10.24 17.35
N LYS A 72 5.95 -9.03 17.68
CA LYS A 72 6.01 -8.46 19.03
C LYS A 72 4.71 -7.74 19.32
N PRO A 73 4.29 -7.68 20.60
CA PRO A 73 3.11 -6.92 20.99
C PRO A 73 3.33 -5.40 20.87
N ASP A 74 2.25 -4.64 20.92
CA ASP A 74 2.24 -3.17 20.96
C ASP A 74 2.90 -2.48 19.76
N LEU A 75 2.81 -3.08 18.58
CA LEU A 75 3.27 -2.48 17.34
C LEU A 75 2.17 -1.64 16.69
N SER A 76 2.52 -0.42 16.32
CA SER A 76 1.65 0.52 15.60
C SER A 76 2.19 0.83 14.21
N VAL A 77 1.28 1.05 13.27
CA VAL A 77 1.59 1.56 11.94
C VAL A 77 1.37 3.06 11.94
N MET A 78 2.39 3.82 11.57
CA MET A 78 2.37 5.28 11.65
C MET A 78 2.94 5.92 10.37
N LEU A 79 2.36 7.07 10.01
CA LEU A 79 2.99 8.05 9.12
C LEU A 79 3.85 8.98 9.96
N ILE A 80 5.03 9.32 9.47
CA ILE A 80 5.96 10.27 10.09
C ILE A 80 6.35 11.37 9.10
N SER A 81 6.60 12.58 9.61
CA SER A 81 6.99 13.72 8.77
C SER A 81 8.42 13.63 8.24
N ALA A 82 9.29 12.86 8.89
CA ALA A 82 10.64 12.61 8.38
C ALA A 82 10.60 11.86 7.03
N PRO A 83 11.52 12.15 6.11
CA PRO A 83 11.57 11.45 4.80
C PRO A 83 12.01 9.99 4.92
N ASP A 84 12.71 9.64 5.98
CA ASP A 84 13.13 8.30 6.37
C ASP A 84 13.51 8.29 7.87
N ALA A 85 13.72 7.11 8.45
CA ALA A 85 14.18 7.00 9.83
C ALA A 85 15.03 5.74 10.04
N PHE A 86 16.21 5.92 10.61
CA PHE A 86 17.16 4.86 10.97
C PHE A 86 17.34 4.71 12.47
N GLU A 87 16.70 5.54 13.26
CA GLU A 87 16.83 5.57 14.72
C GLU A 87 15.52 6.04 15.37
N ASN A 88 15.39 5.74 16.66
CA ASN A 88 14.18 6.07 17.44
C ASN A 88 13.96 7.58 17.58
N GLN A 89 15.05 8.36 17.71
CA GLN A 89 14.98 9.79 17.92
C GLN A 89 14.32 10.53 16.76
N THR A 90 14.51 10.03 15.53
CA THR A 90 13.84 10.59 14.34
C THR A 90 12.32 10.52 14.48
N ILE A 91 11.79 9.41 14.99
CA ILE A 91 10.34 9.26 15.21
C ILE A 91 9.87 10.22 16.32
N LEU A 92 10.60 10.31 17.41
CA LEU A 92 10.26 11.17 18.55
C LEU A 92 10.24 12.66 18.16
N ASN A 93 11.04 13.06 17.20
CA ASN A 93 11.12 14.44 16.69
C ASN A 93 10.17 14.70 15.50
N SER A 94 9.46 13.69 15.01
CA SER A 94 8.57 13.80 13.86
C SER A 94 7.15 14.17 14.27
N LYS A 95 6.44 14.85 13.36
CA LYS A 95 4.99 14.81 13.35
C LYS A 95 4.55 13.39 13.01
N VAL A 96 3.63 12.84 13.79
CA VAL A 96 3.19 11.44 13.66
C VAL A 96 1.68 11.38 13.47
N PHE A 97 1.24 10.54 12.56
CA PHE A 97 -0.16 10.13 12.42
C PHE A 97 -0.26 8.62 12.60
N VAL A 98 -0.99 8.16 13.62
CA VAL A 98 -1.16 6.73 13.90
C VAL A 98 -2.32 6.18 13.07
N LEU A 99 -2.05 5.20 12.21
CA LEU A 99 -3.09 4.53 11.42
C LEU A 99 -3.81 3.45 12.23
N GLY A 100 -3.10 2.79 13.13
CA GLY A 100 -3.65 1.72 13.97
C GLY A 100 -2.58 0.75 14.45
N GLN A 101 -3.03 -0.27 15.16
CA GLN A 101 -2.17 -1.40 15.53
C GLN A 101 -1.81 -2.23 14.31
N LEU A 102 -0.59 -2.78 14.29
CA LEU A 102 -0.18 -3.74 13.27
C LEU A 102 -1.07 -4.98 13.35
N GLN A 103 -1.77 -5.29 12.27
CA GLN A 103 -2.72 -6.41 12.22
C GLN A 103 -2.00 -7.76 12.25
N ASN A 104 -0.94 -7.89 11.47
CA ASN A 104 -0.13 -9.11 11.38
C ASN A 104 1.35 -8.78 11.17
N ALA A 105 2.24 -9.55 11.77
CA ALA A 105 3.68 -9.42 11.56
C ALA A 105 4.12 -9.89 10.16
N ILE A 106 3.31 -10.73 9.51
CA ILE A 106 3.57 -11.32 8.20
C ILE A 106 2.30 -11.26 7.35
N GLY A 107 2.44 -10.83 6.10
CA GLY A 107 1.39 -10.89 5.10
C GLY A 107 0.84 -9.54 4.66
N ASP A 108 -0.02 -9.58 3.67
CA ASP A 108 -0.69 -8.43 3.11
C ASP A 108 -1.76 -7.90 4.07
N GLN A 109 -1.83 -6.59 4.21
CA GLN A 109 -2.77 -5.92 5.09
C GLN A 109 -3.04 -4.49 4.68
N GLU A 110 -4.16 -3.94 5.12
CA GLU A 110 -4.60 -2.60 4.72
C GLU A 110 -5.03 -1.77 5.93
N TYR A 111 -4.83 -0.46 5.81
CA TYR A 111 -5.19 0.54 6.81
C TYR A 111 -5.90 1.71 6.14
N GLU A 112 -7.02 2.15 6.71
CA GLU A 112 -7.72 3.35 6.23
C GLU A 112 -6.90 4.61 6.54
N LEU A 113 -6.90 5.53 5.57
CA LEU A 113 -6.38 6.89 5.72
C LEU A 113 -7.53 7.88 5.59
N PRO A 114 -7.61 8.92 6.45
CA PRO A 114 -8.57 9.99 6.23
C PRO A 114 -8.38 10.62 4.85
N ALA A 115 -9.49 10.85 4.15
CA ALA A 115 -9.45 11.43 2.80
C ALA A 115 -8.90 12.87 2.77
N ASP A 116 -9.00 13.59 3.89
CA ASP A 116 -8.55 14.97 4.08
C ASP A 116 -7.14 15.08 4.68
N LEU A 117 -6.47 13.95 4.98
CA LEU A 117 -5.10 13.98 5.48
C LEU A 117 -4.15 14.55 4.42
N ASP A 118 -3.39 15.57 4.81
CA ASP A 118 -2.38 16.16 3.94
C ASP A 118 -1.13 15.27 3.87
N LEU A 119 -1.08 14.43 2.85
CA LEU A 119 0.00 13.47 2.65
C LEU A 119 1.35 14.13 2.36
N ALA A 120 1.37 15.39 1.89
CA ALA A 120 2.61 16.12 1.65
C ALA A 120 3.40 16.40 2.93
N GLN A 121 2.75 16.34 4.09
CA GLN A 121 3.41 16.51 5.39
C GLN A 121 4.11 15.26 5.92
N TYR A 122 3.96 14.13 5.23
CA TYR A 122 4.49 12.84 5.68
C TYR A 122 5.43 12.23 4.65
N GLY A 123 6.58 11.76 5.11
CA GLY A 123 7.64 11.24 4.26
C GLY A 123 7.86 9.73 4.35
N ALA A 124 7.38 9.07 5.40
CA ALA A 124 7.62 7.64 5.59
C ALA A 124 6.51 6.96 6.41
N ILE A 125 6.45 5.63 6.25
CA ILE A 125 5.70 4.72 7.13
C ILE A 125 6.69 4.07 8.08
N THR A 126 6.35 4.00 9.37
CA THR A 126 7.13 3.27 10.37
C THR A 126 6.27 2.29 11.16
N ILE A 127 6.88 1.18 11.54
CA ILE A 127 6.32 0.22 12.50
C ILE A 127 6.99 0.51 13.85
N TRP A 128 6.20 0.98 14.79
CA TRP A 128 6.66 1.53 16.05
C TRP A 128 6.16 0.71 17.25
N ASN A 129 7.09 0.30 18.11
CA ASN A 129 6.73 -0.28 19.40
C ASN A 129 6.47 0.86 20.39
N ARG A 130 5.22 1.02 20.77
CA ARG A 130 4.78 2.12 21.66
C ARG A 130 5.29 1.96 23.10
N LYS A 131 5.36 0.70 23.57
CA LYS A 131 5.75 0.41 24.95
C LYS A 131 7.22 0.74 25.20
N TYR A 132 8.09 0.41 24.27
CA TYR A 132 9.54 0.58 24.45
C TYR A 132 10.12 1.74 23.63
N ALA A 133 9.29 2.46 22.87
CA ALA A 133 9.71 3.55 21.99
C ALA A 133 10.82 3.12 21.01
N VAL A 134 10.55 2.06 20.26
CA VAL A 134 11.52 1.47 19.31
C VAL A 134 10.95 1.47 17.89
N ASN A 135 11.73 2.03 16.96
CA ASN A 135 11.47 1.91 15.53
C ASN A 135 11.92 0.53 15.04
N PHE A 136 10.96 -0.31 14.65
CA PHE A 136 11.24 -1.66 14.15
C PHE A 136 11.74 -1.61 12.72
N THR A 137 11.01 -0.95 11.84
CA THR A 137 11.28 -0.86 10.42
C THR A 137 10.57 0.36 9.83
N THR A 138 11.15 0.94 8.80
CA THR A 138 10.63 2.14 8.12
C THR A 138 10.61 1.95 6.63
N ALA A 139 9.61 2.50 5.96
CA ALA A 139 9.51 2.57 4.51
C ALA A 139 9.44 4.05 4.08
N PRO A 140 10.49 4.63 3.50
CA PRO A 140 10.45 5.97 2.94
C PRO A 140 9.49 5.99 1.76
N LEU A 141 8.54 6.92 1.75
CA LEU A 141 7.54 7.07 0.71
C LEU A 141 8.04 8.00 -0.39
N ARG A 142 7.92 7.55 -1.62
CA ARG A 142 8.15 8.36 -2.80
C ARG A 142 6.80 8.60 -3.49
N PRO A 143 6.43 9.88 -3.75
CA PRO A 143 5.24 10.16 -4.55
C PRO A 143 5.34 9.46 -5.90
N SER A 144 4.24 8.86 -6.36
CA SER A 144 4.19 8.34 -7.72
C SER A 144 4.13 9.54 -8.67
N GLY A 145 5.09 9.64 -9.58
CA GLY A 145 5.07 10.68 -10.63
C GLY A 145 3.85 10.49 -11.54
N HIS A 146 3.22 11.58 -11.86
CA HIS A 146 2.24 11.66 -12.95
C HIS A 146 2.95 11.85 -14.28
#